data_d14e2ba96a3afeb3faa75976320a4dd1
#
_entry.id   d14e2ba96a3afeb3faa75976320a4dd1
#
_cell.length_a   1.000
_cell.length_b   1.000
_cell.length_c   1.000
_cell.angle_alpha   90.00
_cell.angle_beta   90.00
_cell.angle_gamma   90.00
#
_symmetry.space_group_name_H-M   'P 1'
#
loop_
_entity.id
_entity.type
_entity.pdbx_description
1 polymer ?
#
loop_
_entity_poly.entity_id
_entity_poly.type
_entity_poly.pdbx_seq_one_letter_code
_entity_poly.pdbx_strand_id
1 'polypeptide(L)'
;MGSEMCIRDRGKSVGLNAIITSLLYKKHPAELKFVLVDPKKVEFSIYSVIENHFLAKLPDGGEPIITDVTKVVQTLNSVCVEMDTRYDLLKMAHVRNVKEYNEKFINRRLNPEKGHKFMPYIVVVIDEFGDLIMTAGKEVELPIARIAQLARAVGIHMIIATQRPTTNIITGTIKANFPARIASVSYTHLRA
;
A
#
# COMPACT_ATOMS: atom_id res chain seq x y z
N MET A 1 27.39 -23.77 -18.94
CA MET A 1 27.09 -22.36 -18.65
C MET A 1 26.02 -22.35 -17.54
N GLY A 2 26.46 -22.26 -16.30
CA GLY A 2 25.59 -22.22 -15.15
C GLY A 2 24.92 -20.86 -15.04
N SER A 3 23.61 -20.83 -15.08
CA SER A 3 22.85 -19.63 -14.73
C SER A 3 23.08 -19.35 -13.25
N GLU A 4 23.88 -18.38 -12.93
CA GLU A 4 23.94 -17.80 -11.59
C GLU A 4 22.57 -17.22 -11.27
N MET A 5 21.81 -17.98 -10.54
CA MET A 5 20.50 -17.59 -10.06
C MET A 5 20.70 -16.54 -8.96
N CYS A 6 20.50 -15.28 -9.30
CA CYS A 6 20.66 -14.16 -8.40
C CYS A 6 19.73 -14.33 -7.18
N ILE A 7 20.32 -14.71 -6.05
CA ILE A 7 19.60 -15.01 -4.79
C ILE A 7 19.03 -13.74 -4.13
N ARG A 8 19.38 -12.57 -4.67
CA ARG A 8 19.06 -11.25 -4.06
C ARG A 8 17.58 -10.91 -4.03
N ASP A 9 16.76 -11.50 -4.90
CA ASP A 9 15.34 -11.12 -5.08
C ASP A 9 14.34 -11.96 -4.29
N ARG A 10 14.73 -13.13 -3.81
CA ARG A 10 13.80 -14.10 -3.22
C ARG A 10 13.24 -13.70 -1.86
N GLY A 11 13.97 -12.97 -1.04
CA GLY A 11 13.53 -12.62 0.31
C GLY A 11 12.46 -11.53 0.33
N LYS A 12 12.57 -10.49 -0.53
CA LYS A 12 11.61 -9.39 -0.62
C LYS A 12 10.25 -9.90 -1.09
N SER A 13 10.20 -10.57 -2.22
CA SER A 13 8.97 -11.09 -2.84
C SER A 13 8.27 -12.10 -1.94
N VAL A 14 9.03 -13.03 -1.34
CA VAL A 14 8.48 -13.98 -0.37
C VAL A 14 7.90 -13.26 0.85
N GLY A 15 8.58 -12.24 1.37
CA GLY A 15 8.09 -11.44 2.50
C GLY A 15 6.80 -10.69 2.18
N LEU A 16 6.72 -10.02 1.01
CA LEU A 16 5.50 -9.35 0.57
C LEU A 16 4.35 -10.33 0.37
N ASN A 17 4.58 -11.45 -0.31
CA ASN A 17 3.58 -12.48 -0.52
C ASN A 17 3.10 -13.08 0.81
N ALA A 18 3.98 -13.33 1.77
CA ALA A 18 3.61 -13.81 3.09
C ALA A 18 2.70 -12.83 3.83
N ILE A 19 2.98 -11.52 3.76
CA ILE A 19 2.15 -10.48 4.38
C ILE A 19 0.78 -10.43 3.71
N ILE A 20 0.72 -10.33 2.37
CA ILE A 20 -0.53 -10.26 1.62
C ILE A 20 -1.38 -11.50 1.91
N THR A 21 -0.81 -12.70 1.79
CA THR A 21 -1.50 -13.96 2.03
C THR A 21 -2.03 -14.06 3.47
N SER A 22 -1.22 -13.67 4.46
CA SER A 22 -1.65 -13.65 5.86
C SER A 22 -2.84 -12.74 6.10
N LEU A 23 -2.90 -11.59 5.43
CA LEU A 23 -4.01 -10.66 5.51
C LEU A 23 -5.26 -11.19 4.81
N LEU A 24 -5.11 -11.82 3.64
CA LEU A 24 -6.21 -12.47 2.91
C LEU A 24 -6.86 -13.60 3.72
N TYR A 25 -6.06 -14.38 4.46
CA TYR A 25 -6.61 -15.43 5.35
C TYR A 25 -7.31 -14.89 6.59
N LYS A 26 -6.91 -13.71 7.08
CA LYS A 26 -7.41 -13.17 8.36
C LYS A 26 -8.56 -12.18 8.22
N LYS A 27 -8.78 -11.60 7.03
CA LYS A 27 -9.71 -10.50 6.83
C LYS A 27 -10.70 -10.78 5.71
N HIS A 28 -11.94 -10.38 5.96
CA HIS A 28 -12.98 -10.44 4.93
C HIS A 28 -12.81 -9.29 3.91
N PRO A 29 -13.19 -9.49 2.64
CA PRO A 29 -13.11 -8.42 1.61
C PRO A 29 -13.84 -7.13 1.95
N ALA A 30 -14.88 -7.19 2.78
CA ALA A 30 -15.59 -6.02 3.28
C ALA A 30 -14.78 -5.21 4.31
N GLU A 31 -13.77 -5.84 4.96
CA GLU A 31 -12.96 -5.21 6.00
C GLU A 31 -11.60 -4.72 5.49
N LEU A 32 -11.13 -5.27 4.36
CA LEU A 32 -9.79 -5.02 3.84
C LEU A 32 -9.80 -4.88 2.33
N LYS A 33 -9.10 -3.86 1.84
CA LYS A 33 -8.82 -3.65 0.42
C LYS A 33 -7.33 -3.45 0.20
N PHE A 34 -6.83 -3.91 -0.94
CA PHE A 34 -5.46 -3.69 -1.39
C PHE A 34 -5.40 -2.75 -2.58
N VAL A 35 -4.36 -1.93 -2.63
CA VAL A 35 -3.89 -1.23 -3.81
C VAL A 35 -2.51 -1.79 -4.12
N LEU A 36 -2.39 -2.54 -5.22
CA LEU A 36 -1.15 -3.22 -5.60
C LEU A 36 -0.48 -2.48 -6.74
N VAL A 37 0.78 -2.10 -6.53
CA VAL A 37 1.61 -1.37 -7.50
C VAL A 37 2.82 -2.24 -7.83
N ASP A 38 2.90 -2.68 -9.08
CA ASP A 38 3.97 -3.53 -9.60
C ASP A 38 4.47 -3.01 -10.96
N PRO A 39 5.43 -2.08 -10.97
CA PRO A 39 5.96 -1.51 -12.21
C PRO A 39 6.58 -2.56 -13.15
N LYS A 40 7.01 -3.68 -12.61
CA LYS A 40 7.69 -4.76 -13.35
C LYS A 40 6.74 -5.83 -13.89
N LYS A 41 5.50 -5.86 -13.46
CA LYS A 41 4.47 -6.85 -13.85
C LYS A 41 4.84 -8.31 -13.51
N VAL A 42 5.61 -8.53 -12.45
CA VAL A 42 6.15 -9.86 -12.13
C VAL A 42 5.57 -10.44 -10.85
N GLU A 43 5.52 -9.62 -9.78
CA GLU A 43 5.30 -10.13 -8.43
C GLU A 43 3.82 -10.27 -8.07
N PHE A 44 2.99 -9.33 -8.50
CA PHE A 44 1.59 -9.26 -8.07
C PHE A 44 0.58 -9.78 -9.09
N SER A 45 0.99 -10.21 -10.27
CA SER A 45 0.11 -10.73 -11.31
C SER A 45 -0.81 -11.88 -10.83
N ILE A 46 -0.33 -12.71 -9.89
CA ILE A 46 -1.09 -13.80 -9.27
C ILE A 46 -2.31 -13.32 -8.48
N TYR A 47 -2.32 -12.05 -8.02
CA TYR A 47 -3.43 -11.48 -7.26
C TYR A 47 -4.55 -10.88 -8.14
N SER A 48 -4.42 -10.89 -9.46
CA SER A 48 -5.50 -10.45 -10.36
C SER A 48 -6.80 -11.23 -10.15
N VAL A 49 -6.71 -12.49 -9.74
CA VAL A 49 -7.87 -13.35 -9.46
C VAL A 49 -8.76 -12.85 -8.32
N ILE A 50 -8.23 -12.03 -7.40
CA ILE A 50 -9.00 -11.45 -6.28
C ILE A 50 -9.49 -10.03 -6.56
N GLU A 51 -9.42 -9.59 -7.81
CA GLU A 51 -9.75 -8.25 -8.27
C GLU A 51 -11.08 -7.74 -7.73
N ASN A 52 -12.14 -8.51 -7.90
CA ASN A 52 -13.50 -8.08 -7.56
C ASN A 52 -13.79 -8.06 -6.05
N HIS A 53 -12.93 -8.68 -5.26
CA HIS A 53 -13.15 -8.83 -3.82
C HIS A 53 -12.23 -7.94 -3.00
N PHE A 54 -10.93 -8.03 -3.23
CA PHE A 54 -9.93 -7.38 -2.37
C PHE A 54 -9.22 -6.19 -2.99
N LEU A 55 -9.25 -6.00 -4.33
CA LEU A 55 -8.52 -4.89 -4.93
C LEU A 55 -9.38 -3.62 -4.99
N ALA A 56 -8.78 -2.50 -4.60
CA ALA A 56 -9.33 -1.17 -4.84
C ALA A 56 -8.74 -0.64 -6.15
N LYS A 57 -9.61 -0.16 -7.03
CA LYS A 57 -9.27 0.38 -8.34
C LYS A 57 -9.75 1.81 -8.50
N LEU A 58 -9.16 2.50 -9.48
CA LEU A 58 -9.72 3.76 -9.96
C LEU A 58 -11.06 3.51 -10.69
N PRO A 59 -11.98 4.50 -10.67
CA PRO A 59 -13.32 4.36 -11.28
C PRO A 59 -13.30 4.09 -12.78
N ASP A 60 -12.25 4.46 -13.46
CA ASP A 60 -12.08 4.39 -14.94
C ASP A 60 -11.81 2.97 -15.47
N GLY A 61 -11.96 1.92 -14.66
CA GLY A 61 -11.86 0.53 -15.14
C GLY A 61 -10.43 0.09 -15.47
N GLY A 62 -9.42 0.67 -14.80
CA GLY A 62 -8.01 0.32 -14.98
C GLY A 62 -7.68 -1.12 -14.61
N GLU A 63 -6.45 -1.54 -14.97
CA GLU A 63 -5.91 -2.84 -14.58
C GLU A 63 -5.96 -3.05 -13.06
N PRO A 64 -6.22 -4.28 -12.58
CA PRO A 64 -6.33 -4.59 -11.15
C PRO A 64 -5.02 -4.35 -10.40
N ILE A 65 -3.89 -4.46 -11.10
CA ILE A 65 -2.55 -4.19 -10.60
C ILE A 65 -2.00 -3.02 -11.38
N ILE A 66 -1.53 -2.00 -10.68
CA ILE A 66 -1.10 -0.74 -11.29
C ILE A 66 0.34 -0.88 -11.74
N THR A 67 0.58 -0.76 -13.02
CA THR A 67 1.89 -0.97 -13.64
C THR A 67 2.45 0.29 -14.28
N ASP A 68 1.59 1.20 -14.72
CA ASP A 68 1.96 2.47 -15.34
C ASP A 68 2.21 3.55 -14.29
N VAL A 69 3.32 4.29 -14.41
CA VAL A 69 3.75 5.30 -13.45
C VAL A 69 2.76 6.46 -13.33
N THR A 70 2.14 6.87 -14.44
CA THR A 70 1.13 7.94 -14.44
C THR A 70 -0.09 7.51 -13.63
N LYS A 71 -0.54 6.25 -13.83
CA LYS A 71 -1.64 5.66 -13.06
C LYS A 71 -1.28 5.49 -11.58
N VAL A 72 -0.01 5.19 -11.27
CA VAL A 72 0.47 5.16 -9.88
C VAL A 72 0.30 6.52 -9.21
N VAL A 73 0.74 7.61 -9.85
CA VAL A 73 0.59 8.98 -9.32
C VAL A 73 -0.89 9.30 -9.11
N GLN A 74 -1.75 9.02 -10.10
CA GLN A 74 -3.19 9.24 -9.99
C GLN A 74 -3.80 8.44 -8.82
N THR A 75 -3.42 7.18 -8.68
CA THR A 75 -3.90 6.33 -7.59
C THR A 75 -3.45 6.83 -6.22
N LEU A 76 -2.19 7.22 -6.07
CA LEU A 76 -1.70 7.78 -4.80
C LEU A 76 -2.41 9.07 -4.43
N ASN A 77 -2.69 9.94 -5.41
CA ASN A 77 -3.49 11.14 -5.20
C ASN A 77 -4.94 10.79 -4.81
N SER A 78 -5.54 9.79 -5.44
CA SER A 78 -6.88 9.31 -5.07
C SER A 78 -6.91 8.73 -3.66
N VAL A 79 -5.86 8.03 -3.23
CA VAL A 79 -5.72 7.56 -1.84
C VAL A 79 -5.60 8.74 -0.87
N CYS A 80 -4.93 9.83 -1.25
CA CYS A 80 -4.90 11.07 -0.45
C CYS A 80 -6.30 11.69 -0.31
N VAL A 81 -7.08 11.74 -1.39
CA VAL A 81 -8.47 12.24 -1.35
C VAL A 81 -9.35 11.35 -0.48
N GLU A 82 -9.25 10.02 -0.60
CA GLU A 82 -9.97 9.08 0.27
C GLU A 82 -9.57 9.27 1.74
N MET A 83 -8.28 9.49 2.02
CA MET A 83 -7.79 9.82 3.36
C MET A 83 -8.47 11.07 3.93
N ASP A 84 -8.54 12.15 3.17
CA ASP A 84 -9.18 13.41 3.59
C ASP A 84 -10.68 13.20 3.82
N THR A 85 -11.36 12.52 2.90
CA THR A 85 -12.80 12.16 3.05
C THR A 85 -13.05 11.36 4.32
N ARG A 86 -12.17 10.41 4.64
CA ARG A 86 -12.29 9.64 5.88
C ARG A 86 -12.09 10.51 7.12
N TYR A 87 -11.17 11.45 7.10
CA TYR A 87 -10.98 12.41 8.19
C TYR A 87 -12.26 13.24 8.43
N ASP A 88 -12.91 13.71 7.38
CA ASP A 88 -14.17 14.45 7.50
C ASP A 88 -15.26 13.57 8.14
N LEU A 89 -15.37 12.31 7.74
CA LEU A 89 -16.30 11.37 8.34
C LEU A 89 -15.97 11.07 9.81
N LEU A 90 -14.69 10.93 10.19
CA LEU A 90 -14.28 10.79 11.59
C LEU A 90 -14.69 12.01 12.41
N LYS A 91 -14.48 13.23 11.87
CA LYS A 91 -14.86 14.48 12.50
C LYS A 91 -16.37 14.58 12.70
N MET A 92 -17.15 14.25 11.68
CA MET A 92 -18.63 14.23 11.77
C MET A 92 -19.14 13.21 12.80
N ALA A 93 -18.45 12.07 12.92
CA ALA A 93 -18.80 11.03 13.89
C ALA A 93 -18.26 11.30 15.31
N HIS A 94 -17.48 12.38 15.53
CA HIS A 94 -16.79 12.70 16.78
C HIS A 94 -15.95 11.53 17.32
N VAL A 95 -15.11 10.95 16.47
CA VAL A 95 -14.20 9.86 16.81
C VAL A 95 -12.77 10.15 16.31
N ARG A 96 -11.78 9.43 16.86
CA ARG A 96 -10.37 9.69 16.59
C ARG A 96 -9.73 8.75 15.56
N ASN A 97 -10.34 7.60 15.33
CA ASN A 97 -9.77 6.59 14.46
C ASN A 97 -10.85 5.71 13.81
N VAL A 98 -10.45 4.99 12.77
CA VAL A 98 -11.33 4.11 11.97
C VAL A 98 -11.95 2.98 12.81
N LYS A 99 -11.26 2.48 13.84
CA LYS A 99 -11.78 1.41 14.69
C LYS A 99 -13.00 1.89 15.48
N GLU A 100 -12.89 3.01 16.17
CA GLU A 100 -13.99 3.63 16.90
C GLU A 100 -15.16 4.00 15.96
N TYR A 101 -14.82 4.48 14.76
CA TYR A 101 -15.81 4.81 13.74
C TYR A 101 -16.60 3.58 13.30
N ASN A 102 -15.92 2.52 12.91
CA ASN A 102 -16.56 1.28 12.47
C ASN A 102 -17.38 0.64 13.59
N GLU A 103 -16.92 0.69 14.84
CA GLU A 103 -17.72 0.24 16.00
C GLU A 103 -19.01 1.04 16.14
N LYS A 104 -18.98 2.37 16.00
CA LYS A 104 -20.19 3.20 15.99
C LYS A 104 -21.11 2.88 14.83
N PHE A 105 -20.54 2.65 13.63
CA PHE A 105 -21.32 2.31 12.44
C PHE A 105 -22.03 0.96 12.59
N ILE A 106 -21.32 -0.09 13.02
CA ILE A 106 -21.88 -1.42 13.26
C ILE A 106 -22.99 -1.37 14.31
N ASN A 107 -22.82 -0.56 15.36
CA ASN A 107 -23.82 -0.36 16.41
C ASN A 107 -24.96 0.58 15.99
N ARG A 108 -25.09 0.92 14.69
CA ARG A 108 -26.14 1.78 14.10
C ARG A 108 -26.25 3.16 14.76
N ARG A 109 -25.12 3.70 15.25
CA ARG A 109 -25.05 5.05 15.86
C ARG A 109 -24.70 6.14 14.86
N LEU A 110 -24.48 5.79 13.60
CA LEU A 110 -24.17 6.72 12.51
C LEU A 110 -25.25 6.58 11.42
N ASN A 111 -25.76 7.73 10.93
CA ASN A 111 -26.81 7.74 9.92
C ASN A 111 -26.22 7.62 8.50
N PRO A 112 -26.51 6.55 7.73
CA PRO A 112 -26.04 6.38 6.36
C PRO A 112 -26.50 7.50 5.41
N GLU A 113 -27.65 8.13 5.63
CA GLU A 113 -28.15 9.25 4.82
C GLU A 113 -27.24 10.49 4.89
N LYS A 114 -26.42 10.61 5.96
CA LYS A 114 -25.40 11.63 6.10
C LYS A 114 -24.04 11.23 5.47
N GLY A 115 -24.04 10.21 4.62
CA GLY A 115 -22.86 9.73 3.94
C GLY A 115 -21.98 8.78 4.77
N HIS A 116 -22.39 8.40 5.98
CA HIS A 116 -21.65 7.43 6.77
C HIS A 116 -21.74 6.03 6.14
N LYS A 117 -20.59 5.41 6.01
CA LYS A 117 -20.41 4.04 5.48
C LYS A 117 -19.34 3.30 6.28
N PHE A 118 -19.39 1.99 6.28
CA PHE A 118 -18.31 1.20 6.85
C PHE A 118 -16.99 1.49 6.11
N MET A 119 -15.90 1.70 6.85
CA MET A 119 -14.59 1.99 6.29
C MET A 119 -13.70 0.75 6.33
N PRO A 120 -13.49 0.04 5.22
CA PRO A 120 -12.49 -1.02 5.18
C PRO A 120 -11.09 -0.45 5.36
N TYR A 121 -10.19 -1.24 5.94
CA TYR A 121 -8.78 -0.94 5.90
C TYR A 121 -8.28 -0.96 4.46
N ILE A 122 -7.35 -0.09 4.11
CA ILE A 122 -6.69 -0.07 2.81
C ILE A 122 -5.20 -0.31 3.03
N VAL A 123 -4.64 -1.27 2.32
CA VAL A 123 -3.19 -1.54 2.33
C VAL A 123 -2.65 -1.28 0.93
N VAL A 124 -1.84 -0.23 0.80
CA VAL A 124 -1.11 0.09 -0.42
C VAL A 124 0.21 -0.66 -0.40
N VAL A 125 0.47 -1.50 -1.39
CA VAL A 125 1.72 -2.27 -1.50
C VAL A 125 2.43 -1.89 -2.78
N ILE A 126 3.66 -1.41 -2.65
CA ILE A 126 4.53 -1.04 -3.78
C ILE A 126 5.71 -2.01 -3.80
N ASP A 127 5.83 -2.79 -4.88
CA ASP A 127 6.87 -3.80 -5.02
C ASP A 127 8.26 -3.19 -5.23
N GLU A 128 8.42 -2.25 -6.17
CA GLU A 128 9.71 -1.63 -6.46
C GLU A 128 9.61 -0.10 -6.47
N PHE A 129 9.79 0.48 -5.30
CA PHE A 129 9.73 1.93 -5.13
C PHE A 129 10.85 2.67 -5.86
N GLY A 130 12.02 2.03 -6.01
CA GLY A 130 13.15 2.62 -6.69
C GLY A 130 12.84 3.02 -8.13
N ASP A 131 12.12 2.19 -8.86
CA ASP A 131 11.76 2.46 -10.25
C ASP A 131 10.79 3.64 -10.36
N LEU A 132 9.85 3.77 -9.41
CA LEU A 132 8.91 4.89 -9.36
C LEU A 132 9.59 6.23 -9.06
N ILE A 133 10.47 6.26 -8.06
CA ILE A 133 11.23 7.47 -7.69
C ILE A 133 12.15 7.92 -8.82
N MET A 134 12.79 6.98 -9.51
CA MET A 134 13.67 7.31 -10.63
C MET A 134 12.92 7.88 -11.83
N THR A 135 11.64 7.52 -12.01
CA THR A 135 10.82 7.94 -13.15
C THR A 135 10.02 9.20 -12.85
N ALA A 136 9.33 9.26 -11.71
CA ALA A 136 8.40 10.34 -11.36
C ALA A 136 8.85 11.20 -10.17
N GLY A 137 9.94 10.87 -9.50
CA GLY A 137 10.55 11.69 -8.46
C GLY A 137 9.56 12.19 -7.41
N LYS A 138 9.46 13.52 -7.29
CA LYS A 138 8.62 14.19 -6.29
C LYS A 138 7.12 13.94 -6.46
N GLU A 139 6.65 13.65 -7.66
CA GLU A 139 5.23 13.40 -7.92
C GLU A 139 4.73 12.14 -7.19
N VAL A 140 5.62 11.18 -6.98
CA VAL A 140 5.35 9.97 -6.20
C VAL A 140 5.73 10.16 -4.73
N GLU A 141 6.84 10.82 -4.44
CA GLU A 141 7.36 10.98 -3.07
C GLU A 141 6.40 11.78 -2.18
N LEU A 142 5.82 12.88 -2.69
CA LEU A 142 4.95 13.75 -1.91
C LEU A 142 3.68 13.05 -1.41
N PRO A 143 2.85 12.40 -2.27
CA PRO A 143 1.68 11.69 -1.79
C PRO A 143 2.04 10.52 -0.88
N ILE A 144 3.13 9.80 -1.13
CA ILE A 144 3.60 8.71 -0.25
C ILE A 144 3.93 9.26 1.15
N ALA A 145 4.70 10.34 1.22
CA ALA A 145 5.05 10.97 2.50
C ALA A 145 3.80 11.42 3.27
N ARG A 146 2.83 12.04 2.58
CA ARG A 146 1.57 12.49 3.17
C ARG A 146 0.74 11.32 3.73
N ILE A 147 0.58 10.25 2.96
CA ILE A 147 -0.13 9.05 3.39
C ILE A 147 0.58 8.42 4.60
N ALA A 148 1.91 8.27 4.55
CA ALA A 148 2.66 7.67 5.64
C ALA A 148 2.58 8.45 6.96
N GLN A 149 2.47 9.79 6.88
CA GLN A 149 2.33 10.64 8.06
C GLN A 149 0.92 10.60 8.67
N LEU A 150 -0.10 10.63 7.85
CA LEU A 150 -1.46 10.96 8.30
C LEU A 150 -2.44 9.78 8.23
N ALA A 151 -2.24 8.80 7.35
CA ALA A 151 -3.29 7.87 7.00
C ALA A 151 -3.59 6.76 8.03
N ARG A 152 -2.71 6.57 9.03
CA ARG A 152 -2.86 5.50 10.04
C ARG A 152 -4.19 5.58 10.81
N ALA A 153 -4.58 6.78 11.21
CA ALA A 153 -5.81 6.97 12.00
C ALA A 153 -7.07 6.63 11.19
N VAL A 154 -7.04 6.82 9.88
CA VAL A 154 -8.15 6.52 8.96
C VAL A 154 -8.10 5.12 8.35
N GLY A 155 -7.19 4.25 8.83
CA GLY A 155 -7.10 2.85 8.42
C GLY A 155 -6.48 2.62 7.05
N ILE A 156 -5.61 3.54 6.60
CA ILE A 156 -4.82 3.35 5.39
C ILE A 156 -3.38 3.08 5.79
N HIS A 157 -2.83 1.98 5.32
CA HIS A 157 -1.47 1.53 5.59
C HIS A 157 -0.68 1.40 4.30
N MET A 158 0.64 1.56 4.39
CA MET A 158 1.50 1.47 3.21
C MET A 158 2.69 0.56 3.49
N ILE A 159 2.99 -0.28 2.52
CA ILE A 159 4.18 -1.14 2.47
C ILE A 159 4.93 -0.76 1.21
N ILE A 160 6.14 -0.26 1.36
CA ILE A 160 7.02 0.01 0.22
C ILE A 160 8.21 -0.92 0.26
N ALA A 161 8.52 -1.52 -0.87
CA ALA A 161 9.68 -2.37 -1.02
C ALA A 161 10.58 -1.87 -2.13
N THR A 162 11.87 -2.18 -2.05
CA THR A 162 12.84 -1.87 -3.09
C THR A 162 14.01 -2.84 -3.02
N GLN A 163 14.55 -3.19 -4.17
CA GLN A 163 15.81 -3.93 -4.31
C GLN A 163 17.03 -3.02 -4.24
N ARG A 164 16.83 -1.68 -4.31
CA ARG A 164 17.89 -0.68 -4.36
C ARG A 164 17.82 0.30 -3.19
N PRO A 165 18.20 -0.10 -1.96
CA PRO A 165 18.09 0.75 -0.78
C PRO A 165 19.20 1.81 -0.71
N THR A 166 19.38 2.59 -1.79
CA THR A 166 20.34 3.70 -1.85
C THR A 166 19.75 4.96 -1.22
N THR A 167 20.59 5.92 -0.83
CA THR A 167 20.17 7.19 -0.23
C THR A 167 19.33 8.05 -1.16
N ASN A 168 19.50 7.90 -2.47
CA ASN A 168 18.72 8.61 -3.48
C ASN A 168 17.29 8.06 -3.63
N ILE A 169 17.07 6.80 -3.25
CA ILE A 169 15.76 6.13 -3.29
C ILE A 169 15.10 6.20 -1.92
N ILE A 170 15.83 5.81 -0.88
CA ILE A 170 15.36 5.90 0.51
C ILE A 170 15.83 7.23 1.09
N THR A 171 15.13 8.29 0.72
CA THR A 171 15.40 9.67 1.12
C THR A 171 15.20 9.90 2.62
N GLY A 172 15.65 11.06 3.12
CA GLY A 172 15.38 11.46 4.49
C GLY A 172 13.89 11.53 4.82
N THR A 173 13.08 12.01 3.89
CA THR A 173 11.60 12.08 4.00
C THR A 173 11.00 10.69 4.17
N ILE A 174 11.42 9.73 3.35
CA ILE A 174 10.95 8.34 3.46
C ILE A 174 11.38 7.72 4.78
N LYS A 175 12.66 7.93 5.19
CA LYS A 175 13.17 7.39 6.47
C LYS A 175 12.42 7.93 7.69
N ALA A 176 12.02 9.19 7.67
CA ALA A 176 11.31 9.84 8.77
C ALA A 176 9.88 9.27 8.92
N ASN A 177 9.22 8.92 7.81
CA ASN A 177 7.81 8.53 7.79
C ASN A 177 7.58 7.00 7.85
N PHE A 178 8.62 6.20 7.62
CA PHE A 178 8.59 4.73 7.71
C PHE A 178 9.51 4.23 8.81
N PRO A 179 9.04 4.23 10.07
CA PRO A 179 9.87 3.83 11.22
C PRO A 179 10.13 2.32 11.27
N ALA A 180 9.17 1.51 10.80
CA ALA A 180 9.32 0.06 10.73
C ALA A 180 10.00 -0.33 9.40
N ARG A 181 11.12 -1.06 9.50
CA ARG A 181 11.92 -1.48 8.34
C ARG A 181 12.31 -2.94 8.47
N ILE A 182 12.19 -3.66 7.36
CA ILE A 182 12.61 -5.05 7.25
C ILE A 182 13.69 -5.12 6.17
N ALA A 183 14.87 -5.62 6.50
CA ALA A 183 15.91 -5.92 5.54
C ALA A 183 15.95 -7.44 5.33
N SER A 184 15.73 -7.88 4.10
CA SER A 184 15.93 -9.26 3.69
C SER A 184 17.30 -9.35 3.04
N VAL A 185 18.29 -9.85 3.77
CA VAL A 185 19.66 -9.99 3.27
C VAL A 185 19.97 -11.46 3.10
N SER A 186 20.33 -11.83 1.86
CA SER A 186 21.00 -13.09 1.58
C SER A 186 22.50 -12.82 1.60
N TYR A 187 23.17 -13.15 2.70
CA TYR A 187 24.63 -13.17 2.71
C TYR A 187 25.10 -14.40 1.99
N THR A 188 25.64 -14.24 0.78
CA THR A 188 26.61 -15.17 0.25
C THR A 188 27.94 -14.78 0.87
N HIS A 189 28.50 -15.61 1.75
CA HIS A 189 29.87 -15.49 2.16
C HIS A 189 30.75 -15.64 0.92
N LEU A 190 31.21 -14.53 0.38
CA LEU A 190 32.41 -14.53 -0.43
C LEU A 190 33.57 -14.75 0.56
N ARG A 191 34.01 -15.98 0.69
CA ARG A 191 35.34 -16.23 1.21
C ARG A 191 36.30 -15.67 0.16
N ALA A 192 37.06 -14.67 0.56
CA ALA A 192 38.30 -14.30 -0.09
C ALA A 192 39.30 -15.44 0.00
#